data_9ced467f0ed54ded79497b530fe9dbd0
#
_entry.id   9ced467f0ed54ded79497b530fe9dbd0
#
_cell.length_a   1.000
_cell.length_b   1.000
_cell.length_c   1.000
_cell.angle_alpha   90.00
_cell.angle_beta   90.00
_cell.angle_gamma   90.00
#
_symmetry.space_group_name_H-M   'P 1'
#
loop_
_entity.id
_entity.type
_entity.pdbx_description
1 polymer ?
#
loop_
_entity_poly.entity_id
_entity_poly.type
_entity_poly.pdbx_seq_one_letter_code
_entity_poly.pdbx_strand_id
1 'polypeptide(L)'
;MNPTHDALLRKYVSRAPHMRDIGMAVTALGADRGTMVLPDRPDWLGDPARGLLHPGPLIVLADSACGLAVGAAMTQPTPYATLDLRMDYLRPAGPGHDLHCEAHCYRMTRSVAFVRGEVWQRDRADPVAGVQATFMLSTPAGTHPSQHAAQRAAAEAPPPAWTAPTGDDPVLDQAEVPYVQYLGLRLARGGDQPLFRMPYDEKLIGNPRLPALHGGVVAGFAETAATLHLIRTLGGAKFPKCIDFSIDYLRAGRPEATYAACEVVRQGARVALVQVRCWQGRGPEQPIVVARGHFLLTEAEAAAPAGG
;
A
#
# COMPACT_ATOMS: atom_id res chain seq x y z
N MET A 1 -6.71 -29.67 2.40
CA MET A 1 -7.15 -28.47 1.66
C MET A 1 -8.06 -28.90 0.52
N ASN A 2 -9.07 -28.11 0.15
CA ASN A 2 -9.97 -28.42 -0.96
C ASN A 2 -9.31 -27.99 -2.29
N PRO A 3 -8.98 -28.90 -3.23
CA PRO A 3 -8.30 -28.53 -4.48
C PRO A 3 -9.04 -27.46 -5.30
N THR A 4 -10.37 -27.44 -5.21
CA THR A 4 -11.20 -26.43 -5.88
C THR A 4 -11.01 -25.05 -5.28
N HIS A 5 -10.84 -24.96 -3.96
CA HIS A 5 -10.60 -23.70 -3.26
C HIS A 5 -9.23 -23.12 -3.61
N ASP A 6 -8.18 -23.94 -3.63
CA ASP A 6 -6.84 -23.55 -4.04
C ASP A 6 -6.80 -23.00 -5.47
N ALA A 7 -7.48 -23.70 -6.38
CA ALA A 7 -7.58 -23.27 -7.77
C ALA A 7 -8.31 -21.92 -7.91
N LEU A 8 -9.34 -21.67 -7.10
CA LEU A 8 -10.06 -20.40 -7.09
C LEU A 8 -9.20 -19.25 -6.58
N LEU A 9 -8.41 -19.47 -5.51
CA LEU A 9 -7.52 -18.45 -4.96
C LEU A 9 -6.41 -18.08 -5.95
N ARG A 10 -5.73 -19.08 -6.54
CA ARG A 10 -4.71 -18.84 -7.57
C ARG A 10 -5.29 -18.10 -8.77
N LYS A 11 -6.49 -18.49 -9.20
CA LYS A 11 -7.20 -17.82 -10.30
C LYS A 11 -7.60 -16.39 -9.95
N TYR A 12 -7.95 -16.10 -8.69
CA TYR A 12 -8.26 -14.75 -8.25
C TYR A 12 -7.03 -13.85 -8.34
N VAL A 13 -5.91 -14.29 -7.76
CA VAL A 13 -4.63 -13.56 -7.83
C VAL A 13 -4.22 -13.30 -9.28
N SER A 14 -4.24 -14.33 -10.14
CA SER A 14 -3.83 -14.19 -11.53
C SER A 14 -4.75 -13.34 -12.41
N ARG A 15 -5.95 -12.97 -11.92
CA ARG A 15 -6.92 -12.14 -12.66
C ARG A 15 -6.90 -10.68 -12.25
N ALA A 16 -6.38 -10.35 -11.08
CA ALA A 16 -6.26 -8.97 -10.64
C ALA A 16 -5.28 -8.22 -11.57
N PRO A 17 -5.67 -7.11 -12.19
CA PRO A 17 -4.80 -6.36 -13.09
C PRO A 17 -3.46 -6.01 -12.47
N HIS A 18 -3.47 -5.50 -11.23
CA HIS A 18 -2.23 -5.14 -10.52
C HIS A 18 -1.30 -6.33 -10.32
N MET A 19 -1.83 -7.48 -9.88
CA MET A 19 -1.03 -8.68 -9.67
C MET A 19 -0.35 -9.18 -10.95
N ARG A 20 -1.06 -9.07 -12.08
CA ARG A 20 -0.50 -9.46 -13.39
C ARG A 20 0.59 -8.50 -13.86
N ASP A 21 0.34 -7.20 -13.71
CA ASP A 21 1.30 -6.16 -14.13
C ASP A 21 2.63 -6.32 -13.40
N ILE A 22 2.58 -6.57 -12.09
CA ILE A 22 3.78 -6.71 -11.27
C ILE A 22 4.37 -8.14 -11.25
N GLY A 23 3.73 -9.10 -11.90
CA GLY A 23 4.20 -10.48 -11.96
C GLY A 23 4.09 -11.24 -10.63
N MET A 24 3.28 -10.76 -9.69
CA MET A 24 3.11 -11.40 -8.38
C MET A 24 2.44 -12.76 -8.51
N ALA A 25 2.96 -13.77 -7.80
CA ALA A 25 2.48 -15.14 -7.88
C ALA A 25 2.33 -15.79 -6.50
N VAL A 26 1.39 -16.76 -6.41
CA VAL A 26 1.24 -17.63 -5.25
C VAL A 26 2.22 -18.78 -5.36
N THR A 27 3.14 -18.91 -4.40
CA THR A 27 4.15 -19.97 -4.36
C THR A 27 3.75 -21.13 -3.46
N ALA A 28 3.09 -20.85 -2.34
CA ALA A 28 2.57 -21.90 -1.46
C ALA A 28 1.22 -21.50 -0.86
N LEU A 29 0.40 -22.51 -0.53
CA LEU A 29 -0.91 -22.33 0.07
C LEU A 29 -1.14 -23.41 1.14
N GLY A 30 -1.38 -22.98 2.38
CA GLY A 30 -1.76 -23.81 3.52
C GLY A 30 -3.25 -23.68 3.87
N ALA A 31 -3.69 -24.31 4.96
CA ALA A 31 -5.07 -24.19 5.42
C ALA A 31 -5.44 -22.78 5.92
N ASP A 32 -4.45 -22.06 6.44
CA ASP A 32 -4.57 -20.72 7.03
C ASP A 32 -3.36 -19.82 6.68
N ARG A 33 -2.55 -20.27 5.72
CA ARG A 33 -1.31 -19.61 5.29
C ARG A 33 -1.26 -19.44 3.79
N GLY A 34 -0.67 -18.36 3.35
CA GLY A 34 -0.36 -18.12 1.95
C GLY A 34 1.04 -17.54 1.80
N THR A 35 1.78 -18.04 0.83
CA THR A 35 3.08 -17.50 0.46
C THR A 35 3.01 -16.96 -0.95
N MET A 36 3.48 -15.73 -1.12
CA MET A 36 3.54 -15.04 -2.41
C MET A 36 4.96 -14.59 -2.71
N VAL A 37 5.25 -14.43 -3.99
CA VAL A 37 6.49 -13.86 -4.50
C VAL A 37 6.18 -12.65 -5.37
N LEU A 38 6.98 -11.61 -5.20
CA LEU A 38 7.05 -10.45 -6.08
C LEU A 38 8.43 -10.44 -6.74
N PRO A 39 8.51 -10.63 -8.07
CA PRO A 39 9.78 -10.63 -8.79
C PRO A 39 10.53 -9.32 -8.65
N ASP A 40 11.86 -9.41 -8.61
CA ASP A 40 12.72 -8.23 -8.66
C ASP A 40 12.55 -7.48 -9.98
N ARG A 41 12.42 -6.16 -9.88
CA ARG A 41 12.29 -5.25 -11.05
C ARG A 41 12.97 -3.93 -10.75
N PRO A 42 13.58 -3.29 -11.76
CA PRO A 42 14.13 -1.94 -11.62
C PRO A 42 13.10 -0.89 -11.13
N ASP A 43 11.82 -1.08 -11.45
CA ASP A 43 10.73 -0.20 -11.00
C ASP A 43 10.58 -0.14 -9.48
N TRP A 44 11.12 -1.13 -8.75
CA TRP A 44 11.01 -1.17 -7.28
C TRP A 44 12.03 -0.32 -6.55
N LEU A 45 13.01 0.26 -7.26
CA LEU A 45 14.01 1.11 -6.62
C LEU A 45 13.40 2.40 -6.06
N GLY A 46 13.75 2.66 -4.81
CA GLY A 46 13.42 3.89 -4.09
C GLY A 46 14.61 4.82 -3.91
N ASP A 47 15.81 4.24 -3.87
CA ASP A 47 17.08 4.97 -3.84
C ASP A 47 18.07 4.25 -4.76
N PRO A 48 18.11 4.61 -6.05
CA PRO A 48 19.00 3.99 -7.02
C PRO A 48 20.48 4.18 -6.69
N ALA A 49 20.86 5.31 -6.08
CA ALA A 49 22.24 5.62 -5.74
C ALA A 49 22.79 4.67 -4.66
N ARG A 50 21.93 4.22 -3.74
CA ARG A 50 22.28 3.26 -2.67
C ARG A 50 21.87 1.83 -2.99
N GLY A 51 21.19 1.59 -4.11
CA GLY A 51 20.66 0.27 -4.46
C GLY A 51 19.61 -0.21 -3.43
N LEU A 52 18.69 0.63 -3.04
CA LEU A 52 17.64 0.29 -2.08
C LEU A 52 16.27 0.24 -2.76
N LEU A 53 15.48 -0.78 -2.41
CA LEU A 53 14.10 -0.88 -2.85
C LEU A 53 13.22 0.14 -2.10
N HIS A 54 12.18 0.61 -2.79
CA HIS A 54 11.14 1.42 -2.18
C HIS A 54 10.26 0.54 -1.28
N PRO A 55 9.80 1.00 -0.10
CA PRO A 55 8.92 0.22 0.77
C PRO A 55 7.56 -0.12 0.13
N GLY A 56 7.09 0.68 -0.83
CA GLY A 56 5.79 0.47 -1.48
C GLY A 56 5.56 -0.94 -2.08
N PRO A 57 6.48 -1.53 -2.84
CA PRO A 57 6.35 -2.92 -3.29
C PRO A 57 6.24 -3.94 -2.16
N LEU A 58 6.92 -3.71 -1.03
CA LEU A 58 6.85 -4.58 0.14
C LEU A 58 5.44 -4.58 0.75
N ILE A 59 4.83 -3.41 0.91
CA ILE A 59 3.48 -3.29 1.48
C ILE A 59 2.41 -3.86 0.53
N VAL A 60 2.60 -3.74 -0.79
CA VAL A 60 1.73 -4.39 -1.80
C VAL A 60 1.79 -5.91 -1.68
N LEU A 61 2.99 -6.48 -1.59
CA LEU A 61 3.19 -7.91 -1.41
C LEU A 61 2.58 -8.40 -0.08
N ALA A 62 2.81 -7.66 1.01
CA ALA A 62 2.32 -8.00 2.33
C ALA A 62 0.79 -7.98 2.41
N ASP A 63 0.12 -6.93 1.90
CA ASP A 63 -1.35 -6.85 1.82
C ASP A 63 -1.93 -8.03 1.03
N SER A 64 -1.30 -8.35 -0.10
CA SER A 64 -1.71 -9.45 -0.98
C SER A 64 -1.58 -10.82 -0.28
N ALA A 65 -0.45 -11.07 0.38
CA ALA A 65 -0.21 -12.32 1.10
C ALA A 65 -1.15 -12.47 2.31
N CYS A 66 -1.41 -11.37 3.03
CA CYS A 66 -2.39 -11.35 4.11
C CYS A 66 -3.80 -11.67 3.60
N GLY A 67 -4.24 -11.05 2.50
CA GLY A 67 -5.51 -11.37 1.86
C GLY A 67 -5.58 -12.84 1.39
N LEU A 68 -4.49 -13.38 0.83
CA LEU A 68 -4.40 -14.79 0.44
C LEU A 68 -4.58 -15.73 1.64
N ALA A 69 -3.92 -15.44 2.78
CA ALA A 69 -4.04 -16.24 4.00
C ALA A 69 -5.46 -16.23 4.57
N VAL A 70 -6.16 -15.08 4.51
CA VAL A 70 -7.58 -14.99 4.87
C VAL A 70 -8.43 -15.87 3.96
N GLY A 71 -8.23 -15.75 2.64
CA GLY A 71 -8.93 -16.60 1.68
C GLY A 71 -8.69 -18.10 1.90
N ALA A 72 -7.45 -18.48 2.25
CA ALA A 72 -7.08 -19.87 2.54
C ALA A 72 -7.78 -20.42 3.81
N ALA A 73 -7.91 -19.57 4.83
CA ALA A 73 -8.57 -19.95 6.10
C ALA A 73 -10.10 -20.09 6.02
N MET A 74 -10.71 -19.61 4.93
CA MET A 74 -12.16 -19.68 4.74
C MET A 74 -12.62 -21.08 4.36
N THR A 75 -13.67 -21.56 4.99
CA THR A 75 -14.36 -22.80 4.58
C THR A 75 -15.28 -22.60 3.39
N GLN A 76 -15.81 -21.40 3.24
CA GLN A 76 -16.63 -20.99 2.10
C GLN A 76 -16.15 -19.63 1.56
N PRO A 77 -16.03 -19.46 0.23
CA PRO A 77 -15.63 -18.20 -0.37
C PRO A 77 -16.61 -17.07 0.02
N THR A 78 -16.13 -16.12 0.80
CA THR A 78 -16.89 -14.95 1.23
C THR A 78 -16.08 -13.70 0.88
N PRO A 79 -16.71 -12.60 0.40
CA PRO A 79 -16.00 -11.36 0.18
C PRO A 79 -15.38 -10.84 1.48
N TYR A 80 -14.17 -10.31 1.40
CA TYR A 80 -13.47 -9.68 2.51
C TYR A 80 -12.71 -8.45 2.04
N ALA A 81 -12.40 -7.56 2.97
CA ALA A 81 -11.65 -6.34 2.69
C ALA A 81 -10.72 -6.02 3.87
N THR A 82 -9.55 -5.48 3.58
CA THR A 82 -8.59 -5.00 4.59
C THR A 82 -9.23 -3.85 5.37
N LEU A 83 -9.20 -3.92 6.71
CA LEU A 83 -9.59 -2.85 7.62
C LEU A 83 -8.40 -2.00 7.99
N ASP A 84 -7.33 -2.65 8.42
CA ASP A 84 -6.07 -2.02 8.79
C ASP A 84 -4.90 -2.89 8.37
N LEU A 85 -3.76 -2.26 8.20
CA LEU A 85 -2.49 -2.93 7.96
C LEU A 85 -1.37 -2.12 8.60
N ARG A 86 -0.44 -2.81 9.27
CA ARG A 86 0.79 -2.24 9.80
C ARG A 86 1.99 -2.99 9.26
N MET A 87 2.95 -2.23 8.74
CA MET A 87 4.29 -2.70 8.39
C MET A 87 5.30 -2.24 9.44
N ASP A 88 6.18 -3.13 9.84
CA ASP A 88 7.40 -2.82 10.61
C ASP A 88 8.60 -3.13 9.70
N TYR A 89 9.38 -2.12 9.33
CA TYR A 89 10.54 -2.27 8.45
C TYR A 89 11.78 -2.56 9.28
N LEU A 90 12.30 -3.78 9.19
CA LEU A 90 13.36 -4.29 10.05
C LEU A 90 14.75 -3.97 9.52
N ARG A 91 14.90 -4.01 8.19
CA ARG A 91 16.12 -3.65 7.47
C ARG A 91 15.82 -3.28 6.02
N PRO A 92 16.72 -2.57 5.34
CA PRO A 92 16.56 -2.27 3.92
C PRO A 92 16.51 -3.54 3.06
N ALA A 93 15.68 -3.52 2.01
CA ALA A 93 15.71 -4.48 0.91
C ALA A 93 16.53 -3.92 -0.25
N GLY A 94 17.25 -4.78 -0.95
CA GLY A 94 18.06 -4.42 -2.13
C GLY A 94 17.60 -5.12 -3.41
N PRO A 95 18.03 -4.65 -4.60
CA PRO A 95 17.75 -5.30 -5.88
C PRO A 95 18.51 -6.62 -6.06
N GLY A 96 18.13 -7.37 -7.09
CA GLY A 96 18.75 -8.64 -7.47
C GLY A 96 18.19 -9.86 -6.78
N HIS A 97 17.13 -9.71 -5.98
CA HIS A 97 16.44 -10.82 -5.33
C HIS A 97 14.94 -10.53 -5.24
N ASP A 98 14.16 -11.56 -5.56
CA ASP A 98 12.73 -11.54 -5.39
C ASP A 98 12.35 -11.28 -3.92
N LEU A 99 11.21 -10.62 -3.73
CA LEU A 99 10.60 -10.47 -2.41
C LEU A 99 9.60 -11.61 -2.20
N HIS A 100 9.67 -12.24 -1.05
CA HIS A 100 8.74 -13.27 -0.61
C HIS A 100 7.96 -12.78 0.60
N CYS A 101 6.69 -13.17 0.72
CA CYS A 101 5.90 -12.95 1.93
C CYS A 101 5.09 -14.19 2.26
N GLU A 102 5.23 -14.70 3.48
CA GLU A 102 4.28 -15.66 4.04
C GLU A 102 3.43 -14.96 5.09
N ALA A 103 2.12 -15.11 4.94
CA ALA A 103 1.15 -14.62 5.91
C ALA A 103 0.36 -15.78 6.53
N HIS A 104 -0.05 -15.61 7.78
CA HIS A 104 -0.80 -16.56 8.57
C HIS A 104 -2.04 -15.89 9.17
N CYS A 105 -3.23 -16.36 8.78
CA CYS A 105 -4.49 -16.01 9.42
C CYS A 105 -4.62 -16.79 10.75
N TYR A 106 -4.04 -16.25 11.83
CA TYR A 106 -3.93 -16.94 13.12
C TYR A 106 -5.23 -16.94 13.91
N ARG A 107 -6.19 -16.11 13.53
CA ARG A 107 -7.51 -16.06 14.14
C ARG A 107 -8.55 -15.58 13.13
N MET A 108 -9.61 -16.33 13.00
CA MET A 108 -10.81 -15.93 12.24
C MET A 108 -12.02 -16.01 13.16
N THR A 109 -12.83 -14.96 13.15
CA THR A 109 -14.13 -14.89 13.82
C THR A 109 -15.24 -14.89 12.78
N ARG A 110 -16.49 -14.72 13.20
CA ARG A 110 -17.62 -14.60 12.28
C ARG A 110 -17.50 -13.39 11.34
N SER A 111 -16.85 -12.30 11.78
CA SER A 111 -16.87 -11.02 11.06
C SER A 111 -15.47 -10.45 10.79
N VAL A 112 -14.44 -10.96 11.45
CA VAL A 112 -13.08 -10.41 11.40
C VAL A 112 -12.05 -11.53 11.33
N ALA A 113 -11.05 -11.34 10.48
CA ALA A 113 -9.85 -12.17 10.42
C ALA A 113 -8.62 -11.36 10.83
N PHE A 114 -7.75 -11.98 11.62
CA PHE A 114 -6.49 -11.41 12.12
C PHE A 114 -5.32 -12.16 11.48
N VAL A 115 -4.41 -11.41 10.89
CA VAL A 115 -3.29 -11.94 10.09
C VAL A 115 -1.99 -11.33 10.55
N ARG A 116 -0.92 -12.11 10.46
CA ARG A 116 0.47 -11.65 10.59
C ARG A 116 1.32 -12.31 9.53
N GLY A 117 2.41 -11.67 9.15
CA GLY A 117 3.32 -12.22 8.14
C GLY A 117 4.69 -11.59 8.19
N GLU A 118 5.59 -12.13 7.39
CA GLU A 118 6.97 -11.69 7.27
C GLU A 118 7.35 -11.59 5.79
N VAL A 119 8.09 -10.55 5.45
CA VAL A 119 8.65 -10.32 4.13
C VAL A 119 10.15 -10.57 4.18
N TRP A 120 10.69 -11.34 3.25
CA TRP A 120 12.13 -11.62 3.15
C TRP A 120 12.59 -11.67 1.69
N GLN A 121 13.90 -11.69 1.48
CA GLN A 121 14.53 -11.88 0.16
C GLN A 121 15.23 -13.23 0.06
N ARG A 122 16.42 -13.37 0.59
CA ARG A 122 17.26 -14.58 0.50
C ARG A 122 16.96 -15.62 1.56
N ASP A 123 16.87 -15.16 2.80
CA ASP A 123 16.70 -16.00 3.98
C ASP A 123 15.50 -15.54 4.78
N ARG A 124 14.59 -16.46 5.03
CA ARG A 124 13.41 -16.20 5.85
C ARG A 124 13.76 -15.91 7.31
N ALA A 125 14.88 -16.44 7.80
CA ALA A 125 15.34 -16.17 9.16
C ALA A 125 15.84 -14.73 9.36
N ASP A 126 16.09 -14.00 8.24
CA ASP A 126 16.50 -12.59 8.24
C ASP A 126 15.48 -11.73 7.45
N PRO A 127 14.27 -11.51 7.99
CA PRO A 127 13.21 -10.79 7.31
C PRO A 127 13.55 -9.31 7.13
N VAL A 128 13.05 -8.72 6.03
CA VAL A 128 13.17 -7.28 5.75
C VAL A 128 12.03 -6.48 6.36
N ALA A 129 10.85 -7.12 6.55
CA ALA A 129 9.72 -6.46 7.20
C ALA A 129 8.78 -7.50 7.85
N GLY A 130 8.08 -7.06 8.90
CA GLY A 130 6.92 -7.74 9.48
C GLY A 130 5.63 -7.05 9.07
N VAL A 131 4.53 -7.79 9.01
CA VAL A 131 3.19 -7.26 8.75
C VAL A 131 2.17 -7.80 9.74
N GLN A 132 1.25 -6.94 10.15
CA GLN A 132 0.01 -7.28 10.84
C GLN A 132 -1.15 -6.64 10.09
N ALA A 133 -2.26 -7.37 9.95
CA ALA A 133 -3.44 -6.87 9.25
C ALA A 133 -4.72 -7.47 9.82
N THR A 134 -5.80 -6.70 9.70
CA THR A 134 -7.15 -7.11 10.08
C THR A 134 -8.07 -6.99 8.88
N PHE A 135 -8.90 -7.99 8.67
CA PHE A 135 -9.86 -8.03 7.56
C PHE A 135 -11.28 -8.13 8.05
N MET A 136 -12.17 -7.33 7.48
CA MET A 136 -13.61 -7.50 7.63
C MET A 136 -14.08 -8.61 6.70
N LEU A 137 -14.84 -9.55 7.24
CA LEU A 137 -15.52 -10.59 6.48
C LEU A 137 -16.96 -10.12 6.23
N SER A 138 -17.40 -10.12 4.97
CA SER A 138 -18.78 -9.81 4.65
C SER A 138 -19.67 -10.94 5.13
N THR A 139 -20.73 -10.61 5.90
CA THR A 139 -21.76 -11.59 6.25
C THR A 139 -22.59 -11.91 4.99
N PRO A 140 -22.96 -13.19 4.73
CA PRO A 140 -23.87 -13.49 3.64
C PRO A 140 -25.14 -12.64 3.73
N ALA A 141 -25.62 -12.16 2.59
CA ALA A 141 -26.78 -11.28 2.51
C ALA A 141 -27.97 -11.85 3.32
N GLY A 142 -28.40 -11.15 4.35
CA GLY A 142 -29.57 -11.53 5.15
C GLY A 142 -29.59 -11.08 6.61
N THR A 143 -28.47 -10.63 7.20
CA THR A 143 -28.42 -10.42 8.65
C THR A 143 -27.97 -9.03 9.14
N HIS A 144 -27.51 -8.13 8.27
CA HIS A 144 -27.24 -6.73 8.63
C HIS A 144 -27.49 -5.79 7.44
N PRO A 145 -27.96 -4.55 7.68
CA PRO A 145 -27.93 -3.52 6.65
C PRO A 145 -26.46 -3.32 6.23
N SER A 146 -26.17 -3.83 5.05
CA SER A 146 -24.84 -4.04 4.53
C SER A 146 -24.07 -2.72 4.40
N GLN A 147 -22.75 -2.80 4.53
CA GLN A 147 -21.83 -1.76 4.06
C GLN A 147 -22.18 -1.30 2.61
N HIS A 148 -22.81 -2.16 1.80
CA HIS A 148 -23.38 -1.80 0.51
C HIS A 148 -24.54 -0.81 0.61
N ALA A 149 -25.35 -0.83 1.66
CA ALA A 149 -26.39 0.20 1.87
C ALA A 149 -25.75 1.54 2.31
N ALA A 150 -24.74 1.49 3.19
CA ALA A 150 -23.97 2.68 3.57
C ALA A 150 -23.13 3.21 2.40
N GLN A 151 -22.56 2.33 1.56
CA GLN A 151 -21.87 2.70 0.33
C GLN A 151 -22.82 3.22 -0.74
N ARG A 152 -24.03 2.67 -0.86
CA ARG A 152 -25.10 3.21 -1.73
C ARG A 152 -25.61 4.55 -1.22
N ALA A 153 -25.92 4.67 0.06
CA ALA A 153 -26.33 5.95 0.66
C ALA A 153 -25.23 7.02 0.53
N ALA A 154 -23.96 6.64 0.69
CA ALA A 154 -22.83 7.51 0.43
C ALA A 154 -22.62 7.80 -1.08
N ALA A 155 -23.12 6.93 -1.98
CA ALA A 155 -23.09 7.18 -3.43
C ALA A 155 -24.21 8.16 -3.86
N GLU A 156 -25.30 8.25 -3.09
CA GLU A 156 -26.45 9.13 -3.34
C GLU A 156 -26.29 10.53 -2.69
N ALA A 157 -25.32 10.69 -1.78
CA ALA A 157 -25.01 12.01 -1.23
C ALA A 157 -24.45 12.93 -2.32
N PRO A 158 -24.89 14.20 -2.39
CA PRO A 158 -24.33 15.15 -3.34
C PRO A 158 -22.81 15.23 -3.17
N PRO A 159 -22.04 15.31 -4.26
CA PRO A 159 -20.59 15.40 -4.15
C PRO A 159 -20.24 16.64 -3.31
N PRO A 160 -19.30 16.54 -2.39
CA PRO A 160 -18.78 17.71 -1.68
C PRO A 160 -18.23 18.73 -2.68
N ALA A 161 -18.26 19.99 -2.29
CA ALA A 161 -17.82 21.12 -3.14
C ALA A 161 -16.29 21.18 -3.35
N TRP A 162 -15.57 20.05 -3.16
CA TRP A 162 -14.14 20.00 -3.42
C TRP A 162 -13.86 19.88 -4.92
N THR A 163 -13.03 20.78 -5.40
CA THR A 163 -12.58 20.77 -6.80
C THR A 163 -11.12 20.30 -6.86
N ALA A 164 -10.88 19.29 -7.68
CA ALA A 164 -9.54 18.80 -7.90
C ALA A 164 -8.65 19.89 -8.53
N PRO A 165 -7.38 20.02 -8.12
CA PRO A 165 -6.43 20.89 -8.78
C PRO A 165 -6.31 20.56 -10.26
N THR A 166 -6.21 21.59 -11.11
CA THR A 166 -6.19 21.46 -12.58
C THR A 166 -4.78 21.40 -13.19
N GLY A 167 -3.73 21.42 -12.38
CA GLY A 167 -2.34 21.36 -12.87
C GLY A 167 -1.44 20.55 -11.95
N ASP A 168 -0.36 20.05 -12.54
CA ASP A 168 0.70 19.33 -11.84
C ASP A 168 1.99 20.14 -11.82
N ASP A 169 2.76 19.98 -10.76
CA ASP A 169 4.11 20.54 -10.67
C ASP A 169 5.10 19.57 -11.32
N PRO A 170 5.91 20.01 -12.30
CA PRO A 170 6.89 19.16 -12.98
C PRO A 170 8.04 18.68 -12.07
N VAL A 171 8.15 19.18 -10.84
CA VAL A 171 9.20 18.76 -9.90
C VAL A 171 9.25 17.26 -9.67
N LEU A 172 8.11 16.57 -9.67
CA LEU A 172 8.09 15.11 -9.54
C LEU A 172 8.31 14.36 -10.86
N ASP A 173 8.19 15.02 -12.01
CA ASP A 173 8.52 14.40 -13.30
C ASP A 173 10.03 14.16 -13.45
N GLN A 174 10.83 14.88 -12.66
CA GLN A 174 12.29 14.76 -12.60
C GLN A 174 12.76 13.86 -11.45
N ALA A 175 11.82 13.26 -10.69
CA ALA A 175 12.19 12.35 -9.61
C ALA A 175 12.84 11.09 -10.21
N GLU A 176 14.13 10.92 -9.98
CA GLU A 176 14.89 9.70 -10.36
C GLU A 176 14.56 8.50 -9.50
N VAL A 177 13.32 8.42 -8.98
CA VAL A 177 12.84 7.33 -8.15
C VAL A 177 11.89 6.44 -8.97
N PRO A 178 12.36 5.28 -9.43
CA PRO A 178 11.59 4.41 -10.33
C PRO A 178 10.19 4.08 -9.82
N TYR A 179 10.03 3.80 -8.53
CA TYR A 179 8.71 3.48 -7.96
C TYR A 179 7.73 4.67 -8.02
N VAL A 180 8.22 5.90 -7.83
CA VAL A 180 7.41 7.12 -7.98
C VAL A 180 6.91 7.25 -9.42
N GLN A 181 7.77 6.94 -10.39
CA GLN A 181 7.43 6.94 -11.82
C GLN A 181 6.45 5.82 -12.15
N TYR A 182 6.64 4.62 -11.59
CA TYR A 182 5.73 3.47 -11.75
C TYR A 182 4.30 3.80 -11.32
N LEU A 183 4.13 4.49 -10.18
CA LEU A 183 2.83 4.97 -9.70
C LEU A 183 2.29 6.16 -10.52
N GLY A 184 3.12 6.79 -11.36
CA GLY A 184 2.78 8.01 -12.07
C GLY A 184 2.50 9.19 -11.14
N LEU A 185 3.15 9.22 -9.97
CA LEU A 185 2.87 10.18 -8.90
C LEU A 185 3.18 11.59 -9.33
N ARG A 186 2.31 12.55 -8.99
CA ARG A 186 2.41 13.97 -9.32
C ARG A 186 2.27 14.81 -8.07
N LEU A 187 2.86 16.00 -8.09
CA LEU A 187 2.58 17.05 -7.12
C LEU A 187 1.54 17.99 -7.74
N ALA A 188 0.32 17.99 -7.20
CA ALA A 188 -0.74 18.84 -7.73
C ALA A 188 -0.53 20.29 -7.31
N ARG A 189 -0.77 21.23 -8.26
CA ARG A 189 -0.72 22.67 -7.99
C ARG A 189 -2.00 23.13 -7.31
N GLY A 190 -1.87 23.84 -6.23
CA GLY A 190 -2.98 24.52 -5.56
C GLY A 190 -2.93 24.40 -4.04
N GLY A 191 -2.85 25.55 -3.38
CA GLY A 191 -2.80 25.68 -1.93
C GLY A 191 -1.39 25.78 -1.33
N ASP A 192 -1.36 26.12 -0.03
CA ASP A 192 -0.13 26.34 0.73
C ASP A 192 0.61 25.05 1.10
N GLN A 193 -0.08 23.90 1.01
CA GLN A 193 0.47 22.60 1.39
C GLN A 193 0.65 21.72 0.14
N PRO A 194 1.74 20.93 0.09
CA PRO A 194 1.94 19.96 -0.97
C PRO A 194 0.80 18.95 -1.03
N LEU A 195 0.20 18.80 -2.20
CA LEU A 195 -0.84 17.83 -2.47
C LEU A 195 -0.32 16.81 -3.49
N PHE A 196 -0.16 15.56 -3.07
CA PHE A 196 0.27 14.48 -3.93
C PHE A 196 -0.93 13.89 -4.67
N ARG A 197 -0.74 13.53 -5.94
CA ARG A 197 -1.74 12.89 -6.78
C ARG A 197 -1.17 11.63 -7.42
N MET A 198 -1.86 10.52 -7.25
CA MET A 198 -1.68 9.31 -8.02
C MET A 198 -2.78 9.27 -9.08
N PRO A 199 -2.47 9.40 -10.38
CA PRO A 199 -3.46 9.28 -11.44
C PRO A 199 -4.01 7.86 -11.48
N TYR A 200 -5.23 7.71 -12.01
CA TYR A 200 -5.77 6.38 -12.24
C TYR A 200 -5.06 5.72 -13.43
N ASP A 201 -4.74 4.45 -13.23
CA ASP A 201 -4.27 3.54 -14.26
C ASP A 201 -4.93 2.17 -14.02
N GLU A 202 -5.38 1.48 -15.05
CA GLU A 202 -6.04 0.18 -14.94
C GLU A 202 -5.14 -0.87 -14.27
N LYS A 203 -3.81 -0.77 -14.47
CA LYS A 203 -2.83 -1.65 -13.82
C LYS A 203 -2.86 -1.59 -12.28
N LEU A 204 -3.46 -0.55 -11.67
CA LEU A 204 -3.54 -0.38 -10.21
C LEU A 204 -4.77 -1.06 -9.58
N ILE A 205 -5.64 -1.67 -10.39
CA ILE A 205 -6.84 -2.36 -9.92
C ILE A 205 -6.49 -3.68 -9.25
N GLY A 206 -6.91 -3.85 -8.00
CA GLY A 206 -6.75 -5.08 -7.22
C GLY A 206 -7.94 -6.04 -7.32
N ASN A 207 -9.16 -5.50 -7.46
CA ASN A 207 -10.37 -6.30 -7.57
C ASN A 207 -11.08 -6.05 -8.91
N PRO A 208 -11.00 -7.00 -9.86
CA PRO A 208 -11.61 -6.82 -11.18
C PRO A 208 -13.14 -7.00 -11.20
N ARG A 209 -13.73 -7.62 -10.17
CA ARG A 209 -15.19 -7.84 -10.09
C ARG A 209 -15.94 -6.64 -9.56
N LEU A 210 -15.35 -5.95 -8.59
CA LEU A 210 -15.81 -4.67 -8.07
C LEU A 210 -14.64 -3.72 -8.28
N PRO A 211 -14.57 -3.05 -9.44
CA PRO A 211 -13.38 -2.29 -9.80
C PRO A 211 -12.95 -1.35 -8.67
N ALA A 212 -11.88 -1.74 -8.00
CA ALA A 212 -11.31 -1.01 -6.87
C ALA A 212 -9.78 -1.05 -6.96
N LEU A 213 -9.14 0.05 -6.60
CA LEU A 213 -7.69 0.11 -6.45
C LEU A 213 -7.22 -0.95 -5.45
N HIS A 214 -6.04 -1.51 -5.70
CA HIS A 214 -5.41 -2.45 -4.78
C HIS A 214 -5.08 -1.75 -3.45
N GLY A 215 -5.44 -2.37 -2.31
CA GLY A 215 -5.21 -1.79 -0.98
C GLY A 215 -3.74 -1.46 -0.74
N GLY A 216 -2.85 -2.39 -1.04
CA GLY A 216 -1.40 -2.18 -0.95
C GLY A 216 -0.87 -1.06 -1.84
N VAL A 217 -1.49 -0.82 -3.03
CA VAL A 217 -1.12 0.32 -3.89
C VAL A 217 -1.46 1.65 -3.22
N VAL A 218 -2.65 1.75 -2.62
CA VAL A 218 -3.06 2.96 -1.89
C VAL A 218 -2.16 3.17 -0.68
N ALA A 219 -1.77 2.09 0.01
CA ALA A 219 -0.82 2.15 1.12
C ALA A 219 0.58 2.60 0.66
N GLY A 220 1.11 2.01 -0.40
CA GLY A 220 2.40 2.41 -0.99
C GLY A 220 2.39 3.86 -1.48
N PHE A 221 1.28 4.33 -2.05
CA PHE A 221 1.09 5.73 -2.40
C PHE A 221 1.12 6.65 -1.16
N ALA A 222 0.38 6.30 -0.10
CA ALA A 222 0.35 7.09 1.13
C ALA A 222 1.74 7.18 1.79
N GLU A 223 2.47 6.08 1.84
CA GLU A 223 3.84 6.03 2.38
C GLU A 223 4.83 6.84 1.53
N THR A 224 4.71 6.74 0.21
CA THR A 224 5.51 7.54 -0.72
C THR A 224 5.26 9.03 -0.53
N ALA A 225 3.99 9.43 -0.40
CA ALA A 225 3.62 10.83 -0.14
C ALA A 225 4.22 11.34 1.17
N ALA A 226 4.18 10.53 2.26
CA ALA A 226 4.78 10.89 3.56
C ALA A 226 6.30 11.07 3.44
N THR A 227 6.98 10.17 2.74
CA THR A 227 8.43 10.22 2.51
C THR A 227 8.82 11.47 1.73
N LEU A 228 8.15 11.74 0.63
CA LEU A 228 8.41 12.92 -0.22
C LEU A 228 8.08 14.23 0.51
N HIS A 229 7.01 14.24 1.32
CA HIS A 229 6.67 15.38 2.15
C HIS A 229 7.77 15.71 3.16
N LEU A 230 8.32 14.68 3.84
CA LEU A 230 9.45 14.86 4.75
C LEU A 230 10.72 15.34 4.05
N ILE A 231 11.08 14.75 2.91
CA ILE A 231 12.25 15.18 2.12
C ILE A 231 12.15 16.67 1.79
N ARG A 232 10.98 17.14 1.36
CA ARG A 232 10.73 18.56 1.08
C ARG A 232 10.81 19.42 2.33
N THR A 233 10.21 19.01 3.43
CA THR A 233 10.20 19.73 4.71
C THR A 233 11.60 19.85 5.31
N LEU A 234 12.42 18.81 5.16
CA LEU A 234 13.80 18.75 5.66
C LEU A 234 14.82 19.49 4.77
N GLY A 235 14.40 19.95 3.58
CA GLY A 235 15.27 20.66 2.65
C GLY A 235 16.49 19.88 2.18
N GLY A 236 16.42 18.54 2.17
CA GLY A 236 17.52 17.67 1.77
C GLY A 236 18.63 17.48 2.82
N ALA A 237 18.55 18.13 3.99
CA ALA A 237 19.56 18.00 5.05
C ALA A 237 19.58 16.60 5.70
N LYS A 238 18.44 15.91 5.67
CA LYS A 238 18.28 14.55 6.22
C LYS A 238 17.47 13.70 5.28
N PHE A 239 17.71 12.39 5.32
CA PHE A 239 16.95 11.40 4.59
C PHE A 239 16.03 10.62 5.54
N PRO A 240 14.70 10.59 5.28
CA PRO A 240 13.76 9.84 6.11
C PRO A 240 13.76 8.36 5.71
N LYS A 241 14.00 7.47 6.69
CA LYS A 241 13.84 6.01 6.54
C LYS A 241 12.60 5.59 7.31
N CYS A 242 11.61 4.99 6.65
CA CYS A 242 10.41 4.50 7.31
C CYS A 242 10.78 3.38 8.30
N ILE A 243 10.33 3.51 9.55
CA ILE A 243 10.50 2.52 10.62
C ILE A 243 9.25 1.62 10.66
N ASP A 244 8.09 2.25 10.70
CA ASP A 244 6.79 1.60 10.65
C ASP A 244 5.79 2.47 9.89
N PHE A 245 4.80 1.80 9.29
CA PHE A 245 3.71 2.46 8.61
C PHE A 245 2.40 1.74 8.90
N SER A 246 1.41 2.47 9.43
CA SER A 246 0.08 1.95 9.74
C SER A 246 -0.96 2.66 8.90
N ILE A 247 -1.91 1.92 8.36
CA ILE A 247 -2.98 2.44 7.50
C ILE A 247 -4.32 1.83 7.87
N ASP A 248 -5.35 2.67 7.97
CA ASP A 248 -6.75 2.31 8.16
C ASP A 248 -7.54 2.56 6.87
N TYR A 249 -8.22 1.53 6.38
CA TYR A 249 -9.02 1.59 5.16
C TYR A 249 -10.48 1.91 5.51
N LEU A 250 -10.91 3.10 5.14
CA LEU A 250 -12.24 3.63 5.47
C LEU A 250 -13.25 3.37 4.35
N ARG A 251 -12.79 3.33 3.11
CA ARG A 251 -13.60 3.10 1.90
C ARG A 251 -12.77 2.43 0.81
N ALA A 252 -13.45 1.71 -0.08
CA ALA A 252 -12.80 1.19 -1.29
C ALA A 252 -12.37 2.35 -2.19
N GLY A 253 -11.13 2.33 -2.65
CA GLY A 253 -10.63 3.24 -3.68
C GLY A 253 -11.27 2.92 -5.03
N ARG A 254 -11.92 3.90 -5.67
CA ARG A 254 -12.54 3.77 -6.99
C ARG A 254 -11.48 3.86 -8.09
N PRO A 255 -11.80 3.46 -9.34
CA PRO A 255 -10.93 3.65 -10.50
C PRO A 255 -10.89 5.14 -10.92
N GLU A 256 -10.36 5.98 -10.07
CA GLU A 256 -10.19 7.42 -10.27
C GLU A 256 -8.93 7.92 -9.56
N ALA A 257 -8.47 9.14 -9.89
CA ALA A 257 -7.29 9.71 -9.26
C ALA A 257 -7.42 9.79 -7.73
N THR A 258 -6.35 9.48 -7.04
CA THR A 258 -6.24 9.52 -5.59
C THR A 258 -5.28 10.62 -5.16
N TYR A 259 -5.67 11.38 -4.15
CA TYR A 259 -4.92 12.51 -3.61
C TYR A 259 -4.46 12.20 -2.19
N ALA A 260 -3.30 12.73 -1.80
CA ALA A 260 -2.78 12.61 -0.45
C ALA A 260 -2.25 13.95 0.06
N ALA A 261 -2.67 14.31 1.28
CA ALA A 261 -2.05 15.37 2.07
C ALA A 261 -1.38 14.77 3.30
N CYS A 262 -0.23 15.36 3.66
CA CYS A 262 0.59 14.90 4.77
C CYS A 262 0.75 16.01 5.81
N GLU A 263 0.80 15.62 7.08
CA GLU A 263 1.06 16.50 8.21
C GLU A 263 2.19 15.93 9.05
N VAL A 264 3.22 16.73 9.32
CA VAL A 264 4.27 16.38 10.28
C VAL A 264 3.74 16.67 11.68
N VAL A 265 3.21 15.63 12.33
CA VAL A 265 2.63 15.72 13.68
C VAL A 265 3.71 16.03 14.71
N ARG A 266 4.90 15.45 14.53
CA ARG A 266 6.06 15.69 15.38
C ARG A 266 7.34 15.48 14.59
N GLN A 267 8.29 16.40 14.78
CA GLN A 267 9.65 16.26 14.29
C GLN A 267 10.63 16.46 15.45
N GLY A 268 11.38 15.43 15.77
CA GLY A 268 12.50 15.46 16.70
C GLY A 268 13.83 15.50 15.96
N ALA A 269 14.92 15.41 16.71
CA ALA A 269 16.27 15.37 16.13
C ALA A 269 16.51 14.11 15.28
N ARG A 270 15.94 12.97 15.67
CA ARG A 270 16.20 11.64 15.07
C ARG A 270 14.96 10.97 14.48
N VAL A 271 13.76 11.35 14.90
CA VAL A 271 12.52 10.69 14.49
C VAL A 271 11.46 11.74 14.16
N ALA A 272 10.73 11.53 13.07
CA ALA A 272 9.53 12.25 12.72
C ALA A 272 8.32 11.31 12.69
N LEU A 273 7.15 11.83 13.08
CA LEU A 273 5.85 11.20 12.91
C LEU A 273 5.07 12.00 11.86
N VAL A 274 4.65 11.31 10.80
CA VAL A 274 3.83 11.89 9.73
C VAL A 274 2.49 11.22 9.71
N GLN A 275 1.43 12.01 9.63
CA GLN A 275 0.08 11.57 9.33
C GLN A 275 -0.24 11.83 7.87
N VAL A 276 -0.98 10.90 7.24
CA VAL A 276 -1.41 10.99 5.85
C VAL A 276 -2.90 10.79 5.77
N ARG A 277 -3.55 11.59 4.94
CA ARG A 277 -4.96 11.41 4.57
C ARG A 277 -5.06 11.29 3.06
N CYS A 278 -5.66 10.19 2.57
CA CYS A 278 -5.90 10.03 1.14
C CYS A 278 -7.39 10.07 0.84
N TRP A 279 -7.74 10.72 -0.27
CA TRP A 279 -9.13 10.84 -0.75
C TRP A 279 -9.20 10.82 -2.27
N GLN A 280 -10.40 10.81 -2.79
CA GLN A 280 -10.72 10.88 -4.21
C GLN A 280 -11.70 12.02 -4.50
N GLY A 281 -12.45 11.98 -5.59
CA GLY A 281 -13.33 13.08 -6.04
C GLY A 281 -14.30 13.66 -5.02
N ARG A 282 -14.49 13.00 -3.85
CA ARG A 282 -15.35 13.50 -2.76
C ARG A 282 -14.64 14.45 -1.79
N GLY A 283 -13.35 14.70 -1.99
CA GLY A 283 -12.56 15.63 -1.18
C GLY A 283 -12.06 15.08 0.17
N PRO A 284 -11.23 15.87 0.89
CA PRO A 284 -10.52 15.46 2.09
C PRO A 284 -11.40 15.13 3.29
N GLU A 285 -12.65 15.64 3.32
CA GLU A 285 -13.61 15.33 4.38
C GLU A 285 -14.17 13.90 4.29
N GLN A 286 -13.95 13.24 3.16
CA GLN A 286 -14.35 11.85 2.94
C GLN A 286 -13.15 10.98 2.52
N PRO A 287 -12.14 10.82 3.38
CA PRO A 287 -10.95 10.06 3.05
C PRO A 287 -11.30 8.59 2.76
N ILE A 288 -10.56 7.99 1.85
CA ILE A 288 -10.62 6.54 1.61
C ILE A 288 -9.69 5.78 2.56
N VAL A 289 -8.57 6.42 2.95
CA VAL A 289 -7.66 5.90 3.96
C VAL A 289 -7.11 7.04 4.83
N VAL A 290 -6.75 6.70 6.06
CA VAL A 290 -5.85 7.48 6.92
C VAL A 290 -4.67 6.62 7.29
N ALA A 291 -3.49 7.23 7.38
CA ALA A 291 -2.27 6.52 7.68
C ALA A 291 -1.33 7.35 8.56
N ARG A 292 -0.37 6.68 9.17
CA ARG A 292 0.71 7.31 9.92
C ARG A 292 1.99 6.49 9.81
N GLY A 293 3.13 7.16 9.80
CA GLY A 293 4.43 6.51 9.79
C GLY A 293 5.43 7.20 10.70
N HIS A 294 6.29 6.40 11.33
CA HIS A 294 7.49 6.89 12.01
C HIS A 294 8.68 6.78 11.07
N PHE A 295 9.44 7.85 10.99
CA PHE A 295 10.60 7.94 10.10
C PHE A 295 11.85 8.27 10.90
N LEU A 296 12.89 7.42 10.77
CA LEU A 296 14.22 7.73 11.25
C LEU A 296 14.85 8.77 10.32
N LEU A 297 15.30 9.86 10.88
CA LEU A 297 15.99 10.94 10.17
C LEU A 297 17.49 10.68 10.22
N THR A 298 18.06 10.22 9.12
CA THR A 298 19.50 9.98 8.96
C THR A 298 20.14 11.16 8.25
N GLU A 299 21.42 11.44 8.52
CA GLU A 299 22.17 12.42 7.73
C GLU A 299 22.12 12.03 6.24
N ALA A 300 21.92 13.02 5.37
CA ALA A 300 22.10 12.79 3.95
C ALA A 300 23.59 12.49 3.72
N GLU A 301 23.91 11.25 3.37
CA GLU A 301 25.29 10.93 2.95
C GLU A 301 25.59 11.73 1.69
N ALA A 302 26.70 12.48 1.72
CA ALA A 302 27.20 13.17 0.54
C ALA A 302 27.33 12.13 -0.59
N ALA A 303 26.76 12.42 -1.77
CA ALA A 303 26.97 11.58 -2.95
C ALA A 303 28.47 11.39 -3.11
N ALA A 304 28.92 10.14 -3.15
CA ALA A 304 30.33 9.86 -3.46
C ALA A 304 30.66 10.56 -4.77
N PRO A 305 31.77 11.30 -4.87
CA PRO A 305 32.15 11.93 -6.12
C PRO A 305 32.23 10.86 -7.20
N ALA A 306 31.55 11.09 -8.32
CA ALA A 306 31.61 10.23 -9.49
C ALA A 306 33.11 10.07 -9.82
N GLY A 307 33.62 8.86 -9.64
CA GLY A 307 35.02 8.53 -9.91
C GLY A 307 35.35 8.89 -11.34
N GLY A 308 36.37 9.72 -11.49
CA GLY A 308 36.92 10.12 -12.77
C GLY A 308 37.59 8.95 -13.51
#